data_04d462e3b5cf8222fa7ad2c4c9c4fa97
#
_entry.id   04d462e3b5cf8222fa7ad2c4c9c4fa97
#
_cell.length_a   1.000
_cell.length_b   1.000
_cell.length_c   1.000
_cell.angle_alpha   90.00
_cell.angle_beta   90.00
_cell.angle_gamma   90.00
#
_symmetry.space_group_name_H-M   'P 1'
#
loop_
_entity.id
_entity.type
_entity.pdbx_description
1 polymer ?
#
loop_
_entity_poly.entity_id
_entity_poly.type
_entity_poly.pdbx_seq_one_letter_code
_entity_poly.pdbx_strand_id
1 'polypeptide(L)'
;FDDLAEVTYTITASGYAPTESRTFLSDEGQIEYDVKLAKVKPDAENARSGVVLRPDGKPLEGADVTVTYLSTGQDRLPTAYVEDGKLRPNQDQPAVKTDAQGRFRVVFSHDPKESRSALVVVHPDHFAQVSFAAFEADSTIKAQPWGRIEGTARIGGKAASGAAIRYGSERLASLGPHAFFGGGATADDQGRFVVPFAAAGDARVSLENDGDWCTGSLVEVKAGATTRADVGGVGRPVIARIAAPEGGGPDADHILNSTFSVDNDLQPVPYPKDVLGDHDKSNAWLRQWWDSPEGRAYRRDHWFNIMRRKLLPDGTIRVDDVPPGSYRLRLSYSADPIRGVGSVGDRIEYATKQFTIPEGRSDEPVDLGELRPAPKAALKIGGVAPAFDVESLGGGRIKLEDFKGKYVLIDFWATWCGPCIAEIPELKKLHDRFGKDERFAMLGLSLDVGKDAPRKLAAEKGIAWPQGFVGDWPKGGVQESYHVEAVPTLFLIAPDGTVKAQNLRGEAIEAAVAQALSSP
;
A
#
# COMPACT_ATOMS: atom_id res chain seq x y z
N PHE A 1 11.55 22.58 4.53
CA PHE A 1 11.99 22.87 3.13
C PHE A 1 13.50 23.18 3.03
N ASP A 2 14.21 23.17 4.17
CA ASP A 2 15.60 23.65 4.23
C ASP A 2 16.66 22.70 3.64
N ASP A 3 16.26 21.51 3.15
CA ASP A 3 17.21 20.50 2.62
C ASP A 3 17.00 20.11 1.14
N LEU A 4 16.12 20.79 0.40
CA LEU A 4 15.93 20.52 -1.02
C LEU A 4 16.73 21.54 -1.83
N ALA A 5 17.82 21.11 -2.46
CA ALA A 5 18.66 21.97 -3.30
C ALA A 5 17.90 22.50 -4.53
N GLU A 6 16.96 21.73 -5.06
CA GLU A 6 16.18 22.03 -6.26
C GLU A 6 14.76 21.46 -6.15
N VAL A 7 13.74 22.25 -6.57
CA VAL A 7 12.33 21.83 -6.56
C VAL A 7 11.66 22.21 -7.88
N THR A 8 10.96 21.25 -8.48
CA THR A 8 10.07 21.46 -9.63
C THR A 8 8.64 21.13 -9.23
N TYR A 9 7.68 21.99 -9.56
CA TYR A 9 6.27 21.78 -9.26
C TYR A 9 5.51 21.39 -10.52
N THR A 10 4.69 20.35 -10.43
CA THR A 10 3.67 20.07 -11.44
C THR A 10 2.39 20.82 -11.07
N ILE A 11 2.01 21.76 -11.92
CA ILE A 11 0.82 22.60 -11.73
C ILE A 11 -0.32 22.00 -12.53
N THR A 12 -1.41 21.66 -11.85
CA THR A 12 -2.62 21.09 -12.45
C THR A 12 -3.81 22.01 -12.22
N ALA A 13 -4.64 22.16 -13.23
CA ALA A 13 -5.93 22.85 -13.11
C ALA A 13 -6.98 22.18 -13.99
N SER A 14 -8.22 22.13 -13.53
CA SER A 14 -9.32 21.51 -14.27
C SER A 14 -9.49 22.11 -15.66
N GLY A 15 -9.45 21.28 -16.71
CA GLY A 15 -9.55 21.70 -18.10
C GLY A 15 -8.25 22.23 -18.73
N TYR A 16 -7.13 22.08 -18.04
CA TYR A 16 -5.81 22.48 -18.53
C TYR A 16 -4.84 21.28 -18.49
N ALA A 17 -3.90 21.27 -19.43
CA ALA A 17 -2.82 20.26 -19.42
C ALA A 17 -1.90 20.52 -18.22
N PRO A 18 -1.46 19.44 -17.52
CA PRO A 18 -0.43 19.58 -16.50
C PRO A 18 0.78 20.30 -17.08
N THR A 19 1.31 21.24 -16.33
CA THR A 19 2.47 22.06 -16.75
C THR A 19 3.50 21.99 -15.64
N GLU A 20 4.74 21.67 -15.99
CA GLU A 20 5.84 21.73 -15.04
C GLU A 20 6.36 23.16 -14.90
N SER A 21 6.67 23.55 -13.68
CA SER A 21 7.38 24.80 -13.43
C SER A 21 8.83 24.67 -13.92
N ARG A 22 9.55 25.79 -13.93
CA ARG A 22 10.99 25.71 -13.89
C ARG A 22 11.45 25.06 -12.57
N THR A 23 12.68 24.65 -12.52
CA THR A 23 13.34 24.28 -11.28
C THR A 23 13.61 25.54 -10.44
N PHE A 24 13.28 25.48 -9.16
CA PHE A 24 13.57 26.52 -8.17
C PHE A 24 14.73 26.03 -7.28
N LEU A 25 15.64 26.95 -6.96
CA LEU A 25 16.77 26.65 -6.09
C LEU A 25 16.48 27.10 -4.65
N SER A 26 17.07 26.43 -3.69
CA SER A 26 16.83 26.70 -2.25
C SER A 26 17.28 28.10 -1.80
N ASP A 27 18.15 28.74 -2.55
CA ASP A 27 18.72 30.07 -2.26
C ASP A 27 17.97 31.23 -2.94
N GLU A 28 16.93 30.97 -3.72
CA GLU A 28 16.18 32.01 -4.46
C GLU A 28 15.26 32.85 -3.56
N GLY A 29 15.02 32.48 -2.33
CA GLY A 29 14.15 33.22 -1.40
C GLY A 29 12.65 33.10 -1.74
N GLN A 30 11.91 34.19 -1.51
CA GLN A 30 10.48 34.24 -1.84
C GLN A 30 10.30 34.51 -3.33
N ILE A 31 9.63 33.62 -4.06
CA ILE A 31 9.46 33.64 -5.51
C ILE A 31 7.98 33.79 -5.85
N GLU A 32 7.66 34.70 -6.73
CA GLU A 32 6.38 34.80 -7.44
C GLU A 32 6.58 34.29 -8.87
N TYR A 33 5.80 33.31 -9.30
CA TYR A 33 5.98 32.63 -10.58
C TYR A 33 4.66 32.47 -11.31
N ASP A 34 4.52 33.16 -12.43
CA ASP A 34 3.34 33.10 -13.31
C ASP A 34 3.41 31.89 -14.23
N VAL A 35 2.41 31.02 -14.17
CA VAL A 35 2.30 29.82 -15.01
C VAL A 35 1.17 29.99 -16.02
N LYS A 36 1.49 29.88 -17.31
CA LYS A 36 0.50 29.83 -18.38
C LYS A 36 0.07 28.40 -18.63
N LEU A 37 -1.13 28.06 -18.18
CA LEU A 37 -1.70 26.75 -18.44
C LEU A 37 -2.31 26.67 -19.83
N ALA A 38 -2.00 25.61 -20.58
CA ALA A 38 -2.60 25.32 -21.86
C ALA A 38 -3.94 24.60 -21.64
N LYS A 39 -5.04 25.13 -22.19
CA LYS A 39 -6.32 24.40 -22.17
C LYS A 39 -6.16 23.08 -22.88
N VAL A 40 -6.59 22.00 -22.23
CA VAL A 40 -6.72 20.71 -22.90
C VAL A 40 -7.75 20.90 -24.00
N LYS A 41 -7.32 20.80 -25.26
CA LYS A 41 -8.27 20.63 -26.37
C LYS A 41 -8.91 19.26 -26.12
N PRO A 42 -10.25 19.18 -26.03
CA PRO A 42 -10.89 17.89 -25.94
C PRO A 42 -10.51 17.10 -27.20
N ASP A 43 -9.57 16.16 -27.05
CA ASP A 43 -9.20 15.26 -28.12
C ASP A 43 -10.46 14.48 -28.47
N ALA A 44 -10.96 14.67 -29.71
CA ALA A 44 -12.16 13.98 -30.17
C ALA A 44 -11.98 12.44 -30.14
N GLU A 45 -10.74 11.99 -30.21
CA GLU A 45 -10.35 10.57 -30.17
C GLU A 45 -10.51 9.93 -28.76
N ASN A 46 -10.33 10.71 -27.70
CA ASN A 46 -10.46 10.23 -26.32
C ASN A 46 -11.83 10.50 -25.69
N ALA A 47 -12.76 11.10 -26.43
CA ALA A 47 -14.11 11.33 -25.97
C ALA A 47 -15.00 10.10 -26.19
N ARG A 48 -15.81 9.75 -25.18
CA ARG A 48 -16.80 8.69 -25.26
C ARG A 48 -18.15 9.21 -24.81
N SER A 49 -19.18 8.78 -25.52
CA SER A 49 -20.57 9.11 -25.19
C SER A 49 -21.33 7.85 -24.85
N GLY A 50 -22.25 7.95 -23.91
CA GLY A 50 -23.08 6.84 -23.47
C GLY A 50 -24.38 7.31 -22.86
N VAL A 51 -25.15 6.35 -22.39
CA VAL A 51 -26.46 6.57 -21.74
C VAL A 51 -26.47 5.86 -20.39
N VAL A 52 -26.98 6.52 -19.36
CA VAL A 52 -27.25 5.91 -18.05
C VAL A 52 -28.74 5.66 -17.91
N LEU A 53 -29.07 4.42 -17.58
CA LEU A 53 -30.46 4.00 -17.36
C LEU A 53 -30.63 3.52 -15.91
N ARG A 54 -31.84 3.72 -15.38
CA ARG A 54 -32.32 3.11 -14.15
C ARG A 54 -32.57 1.60 -14.35
N PRO A 55 -32.77 0.83 -13.27
CA PRO A 55 -33.12 -0.59 -13.39
C PRO A 55 -34.43 -0.84 -14.16
N ASP A 56 -35.37 0.11 -14.16
CA ASP A 56 -36.63 0.05 -14.90
C ASP A 56 -36.49 0.43 -16.38
N GLY A 57 -35.25 0.69 -16.85
CA GLY A 57 -34.95 1.06 -18.23
C GLY A 57 -35.18 2.53 -18.58
N LYS A 58 -35.62 3.36 -17.62
CA LYS A 58 -35.79 4.80 -17.85
C LYS A 58 -34.47 5.54 -17.77
N PRO A 59 -34.31 6.66 -18.47
CA PRO A 59 -33.12 7.52 -18.34
C PRO A 59 -32.88 7.96 -16.91
N LEU A 60 -31.59 8.04 -16.51
CA LEU A 60 -31.14 8.61 -15.25
C LEU A 60 -30.57 10.00 -15.50
N GLU A 61 -31.38 11.02 -15.25
CA GLU A 61 -31.02 12.42 -15.40
C GLU A 61 -30.21 12.91 -14.17
N GLY A 62 -29.24 13.82 -14.36
CA GLY A 62 -28.53 14.52 -13.31
C GLY A 62 -27.45 13.70 -12.58
N ALA A 63 -27.20 12.48 -13.02
CA ALA A 63 -26.14 11.66 -12.46
C ALA A 63 -24.75 12.22 -12.82
N ASP A 64 -23.83 12.23 -11.85
CA ASP A 64 -22.42 12.52 -12.07
C ASP A 64 -21.74 11.31 -12.69
N VAL A 65 -21.08 11.49 -13.82
CA VAL A 65 -20.29 10.45 -14.50
C VAL A 65 -18.84 10.90 -14.55
N THR A 66 -17.93 10.07 -14.05
CA THR A 66 -16.49 10.31 -14.09
C THR A 66 -15.74 9.06 -14.51
N VAL A 67 -14.44 9.21 -14.75
CA VAL A 67 -13.55 8.12 -15.08
C VAL A 67 -12.64 7.86 -13.87
N THR A 68 -12.38 6.60 -13.58
CA THR A 68 -11.33 6.17 -12.65
C THR A 68 -10.32 5.31 -13.41
N TYR A 69 -9.06 5.42 -13.03
CA TYR A 69 -7.98 4.59 -13.59
C TYR A 69 -7.01 4.18 -12.47
N LEU A 70 -6.22 3.16 -12.71
CA LEU A 70 -5.12 2.83 -11.82
C LEU A 70 -3.93 3.70 -12.18
N SER A 71 -3.48 4.48 -11.24
CA SER A 71 -2.20 5.20 -11.38
C SER A 71 -1.07 4.20 -11.62
N THR A 72 -0.19 4.50 -12.56
CA THR A 72 1.00 3.70 -12.86
C THR A 72 2.17 3.97 -11.90
N GLY A 73 2.01 4.90 -10.96
CA GLY A 73 3.01 5.26 -9.95
C GLY A 73 3.01 4.33 -8.72
N GLN A 74 3.81 4.68 -7.73
CA GLN A 74 3.91 3.97 -6.44
C GLN A 74 2.58 3.89 -5.69
N ASP A 75 1.69 4.87 -5.91
CA ASP A 75 0.37 4.94 -5.32
C ASP A 75 -0.66 4.36 -6.28
N ARG A 76 -0.90 3.07 -6.19
CA ARG A 76 -1.99 2.37 -6.91
C ARG A 76 -3.36 2.73 -6.33
N LEU A 77 -3.59 4.01 -6.05
CA LEU A 77 -4.84 4.49 -5.49
C LEU A 77 -5.87 4.71 -6.60
N PRO A 78 -7.15 4.42 -6.34
CA PRO A 78 -8.22 4.77 -7.26
C PRO A 78 -8.26 6.30 -7.43
N THR A 79 -8.50 6.75 -8.65
CA THR A 79 -8.60 8.19 -8.94
C THR A 79 -9.99 8.77 -8.68
N ALA A 80 -10.99 7.92 -8.39
CA ALA A 80 -12.33 8.33 -8.01
C ALA A 80 -12.70 7.81 -6.63
N TYR A 81 -13.15 8.72 -5.78
CA TYR A 81 -13.66 8.47 -4.44
C TYR A 81 -15.12 8.89 -4.35
N VAL A 82 -15.96 7.99 -3.84
CA VAL A 82 -17.36 8.25 -3.55
C VAL A 82 -17.55 8.11 -2.04
N GLU A 83 -17.97 9.16 -1.39
CA GLU A 83 -18.18 9.17 0.05
C GLU A 83 -19.60 9.62 0.37
N ASP A 84 -20.31 8.84 1.18
CA ASP A 84 -21.70 9.08 1.56
C ASP A 84 -22.62 9.36 0.36
N GLY A 85 -22.47 8.55 -0.70
CA GLY A 85 -23.25 8.66 -1.92
C GLY A 85 -22.92 9.86 -2.81
N LYS A 86 -21.81 10.56 -2.56
CA LYS A 86 -21.36 11.72 -3.32
C LYS A 86 -19.96 11.50 -3.89
N LEU A 87 -19.79 11.89 -5.14
CA LEU A 87 -18.48 11.89 -5.78
C LEU A 87 -17.62 13.01 -5.14
N ARG A 88 -16.43 12.66 -4.65
CA ARG A 88 -15.44 13.67 -4.25
C ARG A 88 -14.84 14.29 -5.50
N PRO A 89 -14.68 15.61 -5.54
CA PRO A 89 -14.04 16.27 -6.66
C PRO A 89 -12.65 15.70 -6.90
N ASN A 90 -12.38 15.30 -8.12
CA ASN A 90 -11.03 15.00 -8.58
C ASN A 90 -10.61 16.10 -9.56
N GLN A 91 -9.49 16.75 -9.29
CA GLN A 91 -9.00 17.85 -10.12
C GLN A 91 -8.59 17.39 -11.53
N ASP A 92 -8.14 16.14 -11.65
CA ASP A 92 -7.62 15.57 -12.90
C ASP A 92 -8.71 14.97 -13.80
N GLN A 93 -9.87 14.62 -13.23
CA GLN A 93 -10.98 13.98 -13.95
C GLN A 93 -12.33 14.57 -13.50
N PRO A 94 -12.75 15.71 -14.09
CA PRO A 94 -14.02 16.34 -13.73
C PRO A 94 -15.19 15.43 -14.10
N ALA A 95 -16.19 15.41 -13.24
CA ALA A 95 -17.44 14.73 -13.54
C ALA A 95 -18.29 15.55 -14.54
N VAL A 96 -19.03 14.82 -15.38
CA VAL A 96 -20.06 15.39 -16.25
C VAL A 96 -21.44 14.91 -15.80
N LYS A 97 -22.48 15.71 -16.02
CA LYS A 97 -23.84 15.31 -15.65
C LYS A 97 -24.57 14.69 -16.84
N THR A 98 -25.41 13.70 -16.56
CA THR A 98 -26.33 13.15 -17.53
C THR A 98 -27.48 14.13 -17.82
N ASP A 99 -27.90 14.20 -19.08
CA ASP A 99 -29.07 15.00 -19.53
C ASP A 99 -30.41 14.28 -19.22
N ALA A 100 -31.54 14.91 -19.59
CA ALA A 100 -32.90 14.36 -19.40
C ALA A 100 -33.15 13.02 -20.13
N GLN A 101 -32.32 12.67 -21.10
CA GLN A 101 -32.33 11.38 -21.78
C GLN A 101 -31.28 10.42 -21.25
N GLY A 102 -30.63 10.76 -20.11
CA GLY A 102 -29.57 9.98 -19.50
C GLY A 102 -28.24 10.01 -20.25
N ARG A 103 -28.09 10.85 -21.27
CA ARG A 103 -26.89 10.91 -22.12
C ARG A 103 -25.78 11.70 -21.43
N PHE A 104 -24.55 11.24 -21.64
CA PHE A 104 -23.35 11.92 -21.17
C PHE A 104 -22.23 11.83 -22.20
N ARG A 105 -21.22 12.69 -22.04
CA ARG A 105 -19.96 12.64 -22.79
C ARG A 105 -18.80 12.91 -21.86
N VAL A 106 -17.91 11.93 -21.70
CA VAL A 106 -16.67 12.03 -20.92
C VAL A 106 -15.46 12.07 -21.84
N VAL A 107 -14.38 12.70 -21.36
CA VAL A 107 -13.08 12.70 -22.04
C VAL A 107 -12.09 12.00 -21.13
N PHE A 108 -11.36 11.03 -21.65
CA PHE A 108 -10.32 10.34 -20.92
C PHE A 108 -9.02 11.14 -21.02
N SER A 109 -8.34 11.36 -19.91
CA SER A 109 -7.05 12.05 -19.86
C SER A 109 -5.88 11.23 -20.42
N HIS A 110 -6.07 9.92 -20.53
CA HIS A 110 -5.10 8.93 -21.04
C HIS A 110 -5.79 7.97 -21.99
N ASP A 111 -5.04 7.19 -22.77
CA ASP A 111 -5.63 6.11 -23.55
C ASP A 111 -6.31 5.10 -22.59
N PRO A 112 -7.65 5.00 -22.66
CA PRO A 112 -8.38 4.17 -21.71
C PRO A 112 -8.10 2.67 -21.87
N LYS A 113 -7.53 2.24 -23.01
CA LYS A 113 -7.14 0.84 -23.25
C LYS A 113 -5.85 0.49 -22.53
N GLU A 114 -4.89 1.42 -22.52
CA GLU A 114 -3.62 1.25 -21.84
C GLU A 114 -3.74 1.45 -20.33
N SER A 115 -4.60 2.38 -19.88
CA SER A 115 -4.71 2.80 -18.48
C SER A 115 -5.63 1.94 -17.62
N ARG A 116 -6.22 0.85 -18.15
CA ARG A 116 -7.23 0.05 -17.42
C ARG A 116 -8.25 0.93 -16.71
N SER A 117 -9.00 1.70 -17.48
CA SER A 117 -9.98 2.66 -16.95
C SER A 117 -11.34 2.02 -16.65
N ALA A 118 -12.13 2.68 -15.83
CA ALA A 118 -13.55 2.38 -15.60
C ALA A 118 -14.37 3.68 -15.50
N LEU A 119 -15.66 3.59 -15.79
CA LEU A 119 -16.60 4.69 -15.59
C LEU A 119 -17.34 4.49 -14.27
N VAL A 120 -17.53 5.58 -13.56
CA VAL A 120 -18.24 5.64 -12.29
C VAL A 120 -19.41 6.60 -12.43
N VAL A 121 -20.59 6.13 -12.05
CA VAL A 121 -21.84 6.91 -12.05
C VAL A 121 -22.31 7.08 -10.62
N VAL A 122 -22.61 8.29 -10.22
CA VAL A 122 -23.12 8.62 -8.88
C VAL A 122 -24.35 9.50 -9.00
N HIS A 123 -25.43 9.08 -8.35
CA HIS A 123 -26.71 9.78 -8.29
C HIS A 123 -27.26 9.63 -6.85
N PRO A 124 -28.07 10.55 -6.32
CA PRO A 124 -28.66 10.41 -4.98
C PRO A 124 -29.30 9.05 -4.69
N ASP A 125 -29.95 8.44 -5.67
CA ASP A 125 -30.67 7.18 -5.50
C ASP A 125 -29.96 5.97 -6.12
N HIS A 126 -28.96 6.17 -6.99
CA HIS A 126 -28.37 5.13 -7.82
C HIS A 126 -26.86 5.30 -7.97
N PHE A 127 -26.18 4.21 -8.25
CA PHE A 127 -24.77 4.23 -8.63
C PHE A 127 -24.48 3.16 -9.70
N ALA A 128 -23.37 3.29 -10.39
CA ALA A 128 -22.81 2.25 -11.22
C ALA A 128 -21.27 2.37 -11.31
N GLN A 129 -20.64 1.24 -11.58
CA GLN A 129 -19.25 1.18 -12.00
C GLN A 129 -19.13 0.16 -13.12
N VAL A 130 -18.53 0.55 -14.24
CA VAL A 130 -18.40 -0.27 -15.44
C VAL A 130 -16.97 -0.18 -15.95
N SER A 131 -16.32 -1.31 -16.21
CA SER A 131 -14.97 -1.29 -16.83
C SER A 131 -15.05 -0.67 -18.23
N PHE A 132 -13.96 -0.04 -18.66
CA PHE A 132 -13.91 0.56 -19.99
C PHE A 132 -14.21 -0.45 -21.10
N ALA A 133 -13.69 -1.69 -20.99
CA ALA A 133 -13.94 -2.74 -21.96
C ALA A 133 -15.45 -3.13 -22.06
N ALA A 134 -16.14 -3.19 -20.92
CA ALA A 134 -17.59 -3.45 -20.92
C ALA A 134 -18.37 -2.28 -21.50
N PHE A 135 -17.94 -1.04 -21.22
CA PHE A 135 -18.55 0.15 -21.79
C PHE A 135 -18.32 0.30 -23.31
N GLU A 136 -17.15 -0.10 -23.82
CA GLU A 136 -16.91 -0.13 -25.27
C GLU A 136 -17.80 -1.17 -25.99
N ALA A 137 -18.09 -2.28 -25.32
CA ALA A 137 -18.97 -3.31 -25.87
C ALA A 137 -20.45 -2.87 -25.88
N ASP A 138 -20.88 -2.14 -24.85
CA ASP A 138 -22.23 -1.54 -24.73
C ASP A 138 -22.13 -0.20 -23.99
N SER A 139 -22.33 0.89 -24.71
CA SER A 139 -22.28 2.25 -24.15
C SER A 139 -23.47 2.60 -23.24
N THR A 140 -24.28 1.61 -22.90
CA THR A 140 -25.42 1.74 -21.98
C THR A 140 -25.02 1.29 -20.58
N ILE A 141 -25.00 2.21 -19.63
CA ILE A 141 -24.72 1.93 -18.22
C ILE A 141 -26.04 1.73 -17.47
N LYS A 142 -26.22 0.56 -16.89
CA LYS A 142 -27.37 0.28 -16.01
C LYS A 142 -26.99 0.61 -14.57
N ALA A 143 -27.49 1.71 -14.05
CA ALA A 143 -27.32 2.08 -12.65
C ALA A 143 -28.19 1.18 -11.75
N GLN A 144 -27.73 0.96 -10.54
CA GLN A 144 -28.42 0.18 -9.52
C GLN A 144 -28.67 1.04 -8.28
N PRO A 145 -29.73 0.77 -7.51
CA PRO A 145 -30.00 1.53 -6.29
C PRO A 145 -28.92 1.27 -5.25
N TRP A 146 -28.64 2.27 -4.41
CA TRP A 146 -27.77 2.09 -3.26
C TRP A 146 -28.33 1.01 -2.34
N GLY A 147 -27.43 0.20 -1.80
CA GLY A 147 -27.71 -0.62 -0.62
C GLY A 147 -27.64 0.22 0.66
N ARG A 148 -28.09 -0.35 1.74
CA ARG A 148 -28.07 0.23 3.09
C ARG A 148 -27.47 -0.75 4.07
N ILE A 149 -26.69 -0.29 5.03
CA ILE A 149 -26.15 -1.12 6.11
C ILE A 149 -26.71 -0.61 7.43
N GLU A 150 -27.24 -1.52 8.23
CA GLU A 150 -27.71 -1.27 9.59
C GLU A 150 -27.08 -2.26 10.55
N GLY A 151 -26.79 -1.83 11.76
CA GLY A 151 -26.21 -2.74 12.74
C GLY A 151 -26.03 -2.13 14.11
N THR A 152 -25.31 -2.88 14.95
CA THR A 152 -24.93 -2.45 16.28
C THR A 152 -23.41 -2.48 16.43
N ALA A 153 -22.86 -1.47 17.08
CA ALA A 153 -21.45 -1.38 17.42
C ALA A 153 -21.27 -1.59 18.93
N ARG A 154 -20.31 -2.42 19.29
CA ARG A 154 -19.99 -2.71 20.70
C ARG A 154 -18.47 -2.70 20.92
N ILE A 155 -18.07 -2.32 22.12
CA ILE A 155 -16.71 -2.51 22.63
C ILE A 155 -16.84 -3.35 23.89
N GLY A 156 -16.36 -4.58 23.82
CA GLY A 156 -16.63 -5.58 24.85
C GLY A 156 -18.14 -5.80 25.03
N GLY A 157 -18.66 -5.76 26.24
CA GLY A 157 -20.09 -5.93 26.51
C GLY A 157 -20.96 -4.69 26.36
N LYS A 158 -20.38 -3.52 26.09
CA LYS A 158 -21.07 -2.23 26.13
C LYS A 158 -21.37 -1.70 24.72
N ALA A 159 -22.47 -0.97 24.58
CA ALA A 159 -22.74 -0.21 23.37
C ALA A 159 -21.62 0.81 23.13
N ALA A 160 -21.13 0.90 21.90
CA ALA A 160 -20.13 1.89 21.50
C ALA A 160 -20.81 3.24 21.16
N SER A 161 -21.44 3.86 22.17
CA SER A 161 -22.14 5.14 22.01
C SER A 161 -21.20 6.22 21.49
N GLY A 162 -21.64 6.96 20.46
CA GLY A 162 -20.87 8.05 19.86
C GLY A 162 -19.68 7.60 18.98
N ALA A 163 -19.43 6.30 18.87
CA ALA A 163 -18.31 5.82 18.09
C ALA A 163 -18.54 6.02 16.58
N ALA A 164 -17.47 6.35 15.87
CA ALA A 164 -17.50 6.46 14.43
C ALA A 164 -17.49 5.08 13.78
N ILE A 165 -18.40 4.86 12.85
CA ILE A 165 -18.47 3.67 12.01
C ILE A 165 -17.98 4.06 10.62
N ARG A 166 -17.05 3.28 10.07
CA ARG A 166 -16.57 3.44 8.69
C ARG A 166 -17.06 2.30 7.83
N TYR A 167 -17.49 2.66 6.66
CA TYR A 167 -17.83 1.75 5.57
C TYR A 167 -16.85 1.96 4.42
N GLY A 168 -16.42 0.88 3.81
CA GLY A 168 -15.60 0.93 2.58
C GLY A 168 -15.85 -0.30 1.72
N SER A 169 -15.98 -0.10 0.39
CA SER A 169 -16.07 -1.20 -0.55
C SER A 169 -14.75 -1.97 -0.61
N GLU A 170 -14.84 -3.30 -0.49
CA GLU A 170 -13.69 -4.20 -0.55
C GLU A 170 -13.43 -4.64 -2.00
N ARG A 171 -12.71 -3.82 -2.75
CA ARG A 171 -12.10 -4.26 -4.00
C ARG A 171 -10.60 -4.06 -3.91
N LEU A 172 -9.86 -5.12 -4.13
CA LEU A 172 -8.41 -5.05 -4.20
C LEU A 172 -7.99 -4.32 -5.48
N ALA A 173 -7.06 -3.39 -5.36
CA ALA A 173 -6.48 -2.68 -6.51
C ALA A 173 -5.93 -3.63 -7.59
N SER A 174 -5.57 -4.87 -7.20
CA SER A 174 -5.13 -5.93 -8.12
C SER A 174 -6.22 -6.43 -9.07
N LEU A 175 -7.51 -6.15 -8.78
CA LEU A 175 -8.64 -6.65 -9.59
C LEU A 175 -9.04 -5.71 -10.74
N GLY A 176 -8.38 -4.58 -10.89
CA GLY A 176 -8.63 -3.62 -11.97
C GLY A 176 -9.01 -2.23 -11.48
N PRO A 177 -9.26 -1.29 -12.39
CA PRO A 177 -9.64 0.07 -12.05
C PRO A 177 -11.01 0.08 -11.36
N HIS A 178 -11.09 0.73 -10.22
CA HIS A 178 -12.32 0.88 -9.46
C HIS A 178 -12.33 2.21 -8.72
N ALA A 179 -13.52 2.72 -8.44
CA ALA A 179 -13.69 3.77 -7.47
C ALA A 179 -13.70 3.19 -6.06
N PHE A 180 -13.20 3.92 -5.11
CA PHE A 180 -13.43 3.63 -3.71
C PHE A 180 -14.80 4.19 -3.29
N PHE A 181 -15.69 3.31 -2.88
CA PHE A 181 -16.96 3.69 -2.28
C PHE A 181 -16.82 3.57 -0.76
N GLY A 182 -16.95 4.67 -0.08
CA GLY A 182 -16.83 4.75 1.36
C GLY A 182 -17.92 5.62 1.98
N GLY A 183 -17.88 5.69 3.29
CA GLY A 183 -18.77 6.52 4.07
C GLY A 183 -18.74 6.17 5.53
N GLY A 184 -19.57 6.81 6.31
CA GLY A 184 -19.60 6.58 7.74
C GLY A 184 -20.95 6.83 8.37
N ALA A 185 -20.98 6.52 9.66
CA ALA A 185 -22.09 6.81 10.55
C ALA A 185 -21.56 7.01 11.96
N THR A 186 -22.37 7.59 12.82
CA THR A 186 -22.11 7.64 14.26
C THR A 186 -23.09 6.71 14.96
N ALA A 187 -22.60 5.87 15.84
CA ALA A 187 -23.45 5.00 16.65
C ALA A 187 -24.23 5.80 17.69
N ASP A 188 -25.52 5.49 17.85
CA ASP A 188 -26.37 6.12 18.87
C ASP A 188 -26.04 5.58 20.28
N ASP A 189 -26.76 6.06 21.30
CA ASP A 189 -26.55 5.69 22.72
C ASP A 189 -26.75 4.18 22.98
N GLN A 190 -27.39 3.47 22.08
CA GLN A 190 -27.57 2.02 22.13
C GLN A 190 -26.59 1.27 21.21
N GLY A 191 -25.65 2.00 20.60
CA GLY A 191 -24.67 1.47 19.66
C GLY A 191 -25.24 1.21 18.26
N ARG A 192 -26.46 1.61 17.94
CA ARG A 192 -27.07 1.38 16.62
C ARG A 192 -26.55 2.39 15.62
N PHE A 193 -26.33 1.95 14.40
CA PHE A 193 -25.87 2.81 13.31
C PHE A 193 -26.57 2.47 11.99
N VAL A 194 -26.50 3.42 11.07
CA VAL A 194 -27.01 3.29 9.71
C VAL A 194 -26.04 3.96 8.73
N VAL A 195 -25.61 3.19 7.72
CA VAL A 195 -24.89 3.68 6.53
C VAL A 195 -25.87 3.68 5.37
N PRO A 196 -26.36 4.85 4.93
CA PRO A 196 -27.46 4.92 3.96
C PRO A 196 -27.05 4.65 2.51
N PHE A 197 -25.77 4.83 2.18
CA PHE A 197 -25.25 4.71 0.81
C PHE A 197 -24.11 3.68 0.76
N ALA A 198 -24.47 2.43 0.53
CA ALA A 198 -23.51 1.36 0.39
C ALA A 198 -23.54 0.78 -1.02
N ALA A 199 -22.39 0.73 -1.68
CA ALA A 199 -22.27 0.10 -2.99
C ALA A 199 -22.44 -1.42 -2.87
N ALA A 200 -23.15 -2.03 -3.83
CA ALA A 200 -23.32 -3.48 -3.84
C ALA A 200 -22.00 -4.21 -4.05
N GLY A 201 -21.82 -5.31 -3.33
CA GLY A 201 -20.61 -6.14 -3.32
C GLY A 201 -20.07 -6.32 -1.92
N ASP A 202 -18.88 -6.87 -1.83
CA ASP A 202 -18.18 -7.06 -0.54
C ASP A 202 -17.78 -5.70 0.04
N ALA A 203 -18.07 -5.50 1.30
CA ALA A 203 -17.82 -4.26 2.01
C ALA A 203 -17.32 -4.53 3.43
N ARG A 204 -16.41 -3.67 3.89
CA ARG A 204 -15.98 -3.63 5.27
C ARG A 204 -16.79 -2.59 6.03
N VAL A 205 -17.24 -2.98 7.20
CA VAL A 205 -17.80 -2.07 8.20
C VAL A 205 -16.92 -2.17 9.43
N SER A 206 -16.33 -1.08 9.86
CA SER A 206 -15.42 -1.06 11.01
C SER A 206 -15.78 0.04 11.99
N LEU A 207 -15.45 -0.21 13.23
CA LEU A 207 -15.54 0.75 14.31
C LEU A 207 -14.22 1.52 14.39
N GLU A 208 -14.30 2.84 14.41
CA GLU A 208 -13.18 3.73 14.66
C GLU A 208 -13.29 4.26 16.10
N ASN A 209 -12.25 4.11 16.89
CA ASN A 209 -12.17 4.62 18.25
C ASN A 209 -10.90 5.46 18.39
N ASP A 210 -11.04 6.73 18.76
CA ASP A 210 -9.93 7.70 18.93
C ASP A 210 -9.00 7.82 17.70
N GLY A 211 -9.57 7.69 16.48
CA GLY A 211 -8.81 7.75 15.24
C GLY A 211 -8.12 6.44 14.84
N ASP A 212 -8.31 5.39 15.62
CA ASP A 212 -7.78 4.05 15.32
C ASP A 212 -8.88 3.14 14.79
N TRP A 213 -8.54 2.36 13.76
CA TRP A 213 -9.43 1.32 13.24
C TRP A 213 -9.45 0.15 14.22
N CYS A 214 -10.60 -0.09 14.81
CA CYS A 214 -10.85 -1.24 15.65
C CYS A 214 -11.49 -2.38 14.83
N THR A 215 -12.13 -3.32 15.48
CA THR A 215 -12.76 -4.48 14.84
C THR A 215 -13.64 -4.13 13.65
N GLY A 216 -13.65 -4.97 12.62
CA GLY A 216 -14.49 -4.81 11.45
C GLY A 216 -15.21 -6.10 11.06
N SER A 217 -16.32 -5.95 10.36
CA SER A 217 -17.08 -7.05 9.75
C SER A 217 -17.04 -6.93 8.23
N LEU A 218 -16.80 -8.03 7.54
CA LEU A 218 -16.95 -8.11 6.09
C LEU A 218 -18.38 -8.56 5.79
N VAL A 219 -19.10 -7.79 5.01
CA VAL A 219 -20.49 -8.05 4.63
C VAL A 219 -20.69 -7.97 3.13
N GLU A 220 -21.65 -8.72 2.60
CA GLU A 220 -22.08 -8.62 1.20
C GLU A 220 -23.28 -7.67 1.12
N VAL A 221 -23.09 -6.51 0.52
CA VAL A 221 -24.15 -5.52 0.30
C VAL A 221 -24.90 -5.87 -0.98
N LYS A 222 -26.23 -5.90 -0.91
CA LYS A 222 -27.12 -6.09 -2.07
C LYS A 222 -27.73 -4.77 -2.50
N ALA A 223 -27.78 -4.54 -3.81
CA ALA A 223 -28.37 -3.34 -4.36
C ALA A 223 -29.85 -3.19 -3.94
N GLY A 224 -30.22 -2.01 -3.46
CA GLY A 224 -31.57 -1.68 -3.02
C GLY A 224 -32.06 -2.38 -1.75
N ALA A 225 -31.19 -3.14 -1.07
CA ALA A 225 -31.54 -3.88 0.13
C ALA A 225 -30.81 -3.37 1.37
N THR A 226 -31.34 -3.70 2.55
CA THR A 226 -30.67 -3.46 3.84
C THR A 226 -29.86 -4.70 4.20
N THR A 227 -28.58 -4.49 4.47
CA THR A 227 -27.64 -5.50 4.96
C THR A 227 -27.39 -5.26 6.44
N ARG A 228 -27.40 -6.32 7.25
CA ARG A 228 -27.07 -6.23 8.67
C ARG A 228 -25.57 -6.44 8.90
N ALA A 229 -24.97 -5.57 9.71
CA ALA A 229 -23.57 -5.65 10.13
C ALA A 229 -23.44 -5.30 11.61
N ASP A 230 -23.21 -6.29 12.47
CA ASP A 230 -22.86 -6.03 13.86
C ASP A 230 -21.31 -5.98 13.97
N VAL A 231 -20.79 -4.96 14.66
CA VAL A 231 -19.36 -4.67 14.74
C VAL A 231 -18.90 -4.71 16.18
N GLY A 232 -17.89 -5.55 16.48
CA GLY A 232 -17.34 -5.73 17.81
C GLY A 232 -18.24 -6.51 18.76
N GLY A 233 -17.92 -6.50 20.04
CA GLY A 233 -18.69 -7.16 21.10
C GLY A 233 -18.47 -8.67 21.21
N VAL A 234 -17.49 -9.21 20.51
CA VAL A 234 -17.22 -10.67 20.46
C VAL A 234 -15.89 -11.08 21.08
N GLY A 235 -15.03 -10.10 21.34
CA GLY A 235 -13.64 -10.30 21.67
C GLY A 235 -13.30 -10.15 23.14
N ARG A 236 -11.98 -10.04 23.38
CA ARG A 236 -11.38 -9.76 24.69
C ARG A 236 -10.41 -8.59 24.59
N PRO A 237 -10.20 -7.81 25.66
CA PRO A 237 -9.12 -6.85 25.69
C PRO A 237 -7.75 -7.55 25.65
N VAL A 238 -6.80 -6.96 24.97
CA VAL A 238 -5.38 -7.36 25.00
C VAL A 238 -4.60 -6.22 25.62
N ILE A 239 -3.74 -6.54 26.59
CA ILE A 239 -2.85 -5.57 27.22
C ILE A 239 -1.40 -6.05 27.14
N ALA A 240 -0.48 -5.09 27.03
CA ALA A 240 0.96 -5.30 27.14
C ALA A 240 1.62 -4.06 27.72
N ARG A 241 2.85 -4.20 28.20
CA ARG A 241 3.70 -3.07 28.61
C ARG A 241 5.02 -3.11 27.85
N ILE A 242 5.52 -1.95 27.49
CA ILE A 242 6.81 -1.83 26.84
C ILE A 242 7.85 -1.48 27.90
N ALA A 243 8.87 -2.33 28.06
CA ALA A 243 10.03 -2.00 28.85
C ALA A 243 10.88 -0.96 28.14
N ALA A 244 11.47 -0.05 28.89
CA ALA A 244 12.53 0.80 28.37
C ALA A 244 13.70 -0.08 27.87
N PRO A 245 14.27 0.19 26.68
CA PRO A 245 15.40 -0.59 26.18
C PRO A 245 16.61 -0.46 27.08
N GLU A 246 17.25 -1.59 27.37
CA GLU A 246 18.54 -1.61 28.08
C GLU A 246 19.65 -1.10 27.14
N GLY A 247 20.40 -0.09 27.57
CA GLY A 247 21.58 0.39 26.83
C GLY A 247 21.36 1.55 25.85
N GLY A 248 20.30 2.36 26.02
CA GLY A 248 20.10 3.57 25.23
C GLY A 248 19.49 3.28 23.87
N GLY A 249 18.30 2.74 23.88
CA GLY A 249 17.43 2.70 22.69
C GLY A 249 16.83 4.08 22.38
N PRO A 250 15.90 4.15 21.43
CA PRO A 250 15.20 5.39 21.12
C PRO A 250 14.69 6.03 22.41
N ASP A 251 14.87 7.34 22.52
CA ASP A 251 14.45 8.10 23.69
C ASP A 251 12.92 7.99 23.91
N ALA A 252 12.45 8.52 25.04
CA ALA A 252 11.03 8.44 25.38
C ALA A 252 10.12 9.02 24.27
N ASP A 253 10.59 10.01 23.52
CA ASP A 253 9.86 10.62 22.41
C ASP A 253 9.72 9.66 21.22
N HIS A 254 10.72 8.84 20.94
CA HIS A 254 10.63 7.79 19.91
C HIS A 254 9.67 6.68 20.32
N ILE A 255 9.65 6.29 21.60
CA ILE A 255 8.68 5.32 22.12
C ILE A 255 7.26 5.87 22.02
N LEU A 256 7.05 7.15 22.33
CA LEU A 256 5.74 7.81 22.21
C LEU A 256 5.26 7.95 20.76
N ASN A 257 6.19 7.98 19.81
CA ASN A 257 5.89 7.98 18.36
C ASN A 257 5.85 6.57 17.74
N SER A 258 6.01 5.54 18.56
CA SER A 258 5.91 4.16 18.12
C SER A 258 4.47 3.79 17.82
N THR A 259 4.31 2.93 16.83
CA THR A 259 3.03 2.33 16.47
C THR A 259 3.07 0.84 16.75
N PHE A 260 1.97 0.28 17.15
CA PHE A 260 1.83 -1.16 17.18
C PHE A 260 0.72 -1.61 16.24
N SER A 261 0.87 -2.81 15.72
CA SER A 261 -0.18 -3.51 15.00
C SER A 261 -0.46 -4.85 15.65
N VAL A 262 -1.71 -5.26 15.62
CA VAL A 262 -2.14 -6.61 15.95
C VAL A 262 -2.71 -7.20 14.69
N ASP A 263 -1.99 -8.14 14.10
CA ASP A 263 -2.37 -8.79 12.85
C ASP A 263 -2.79 -10.23 13.16
N ASN A 264 -3.73 -10.77 12.40
CA ASN A 264 -3.94 -12.22 12.38
C ASN A 264 -2.62 -12.92 12.03
N ASP A 265 -2.34 -14.04 12.65
CA ASP A 265 -1.21 -14.90 12.25
C ASP A 265 -1.60 -15.61 10.95
N LEU A 266 -1.45 -14.86 9.86
CA LEU A 266 -1.97 -15.24 8.55
C LEU A 266 -1.29 -16.50 8.03
N GLN A 267 -2.08 -17.51 7.70
CA GLN A 267 -1.63 -18.52 6.76
C GLN A 267 -1.41 -17.83 5.39
N PRO A 268 -0.32 -18.12 4.70
CA PRO A 268 -0.10 -17.53 3.38
C PRO A 268 -1.21 -17.94 2.40
N VAL A 269 -1.51 -17.06 1.44
CA VAL A 269 -2.43 -17.40 0.34
C VAL A 269 -1.95 -18.71 -0.31
N PRO A 270 -2.85 -19.71 -0.49
CA PRO A 270 -2.48 -21.04 -0.96
C PRO A 270 -2.24 -21.09 -2.48
N TYR A 271 -1.23 -20.39 -2.96
CA TYR A 271 -0.89 -20.39 -4.38
C TYR A 271 -0.60 -21.82 -4.88
N PRO A 272 -1.20 -22.25 -6.00
CA PRO A 272 -0.80 -23.47 -6.68
C PRO A 272 0.67 -23.41 -7.11
N LYS A 273 1.35 -24.56 -7.05
CA LYS A 273 2.79 -24.61 -7.37
C LYS A 273 3.10 -24.23 -8.82
N ASP A 274 2.19 -24.47 -9.74
CA ASP A 274 2.33 -24.20 -11.18
C ASP A 274 2.17 -22.72 -11.54
N VAL A 275 1.64 -21.88 -10.63
CA VAL A 275 1.57 -20.43 -10.83
C VAL A 275 2.70 -19.68 -10.11
N LEU A 276 3.40 -20.34 -9.18
CA LEU A 276 4.51 -19.76 -8.43
C LEU A 276 5.68 -19.46 -9.39
N GLY A 277 6.19 -18.23 -9.34
CA GLY A 277 7.30 -17.78 -10.18
C GLY A 277 6.88 -17.17 -11.54
N ASP A 278 5.59 -17.20 -11.86
CA ASP A 278 5.01 -16.48 -13.00
C ASP A 278 4.05 -15.41 -12.49
N HIS A 279 4.45 -14.15 -12.54
CA HIS A 279 3.70 -13.03 -11.99
C HIS A 279 2.31 -12.88 -12.65
N ASP A 280 2.21 -13.07 -13.97
CA ASP A 280 0.95 -12.91 -14.69
C ASP A 280 -0.02 -14.04 -14.37
N LYS A 281 0.46 -15.28 -14.30
CA LYS A 281 -0.33 -16.43 -13.87
C LYS A 281 -0.74 -16.33 -12.41
N SER A 282 0.19 -15.94 -11.53
CA SER A 282 -0.11 -15.73 -10.12
C SER A 282 -1.18 -14.67 -9.90
N ASN A 283 -1.09 -13.54 -10.60
CA ASN A 283 -2.11 -12.49 -10.54
C ASN A 283 -3.45 -12.92 -11.17
N ALA A 284 -3.43 -13.67 -12.27
CA ALA A 284 -4.64 -14.17 -12.89
C ALA A 284 -5.36 -15.17 -11.97
N TRP A 285 -4.59 -16.10 -11.38
CA TRP A 285 -5.10 -17.04 -10.40
C TRP A 285 -5.62 -16.35 -9.15
N LEU A 286 -4.86 -15.39 -8.58
CA LEU A 286 -5.23 -14.64 -7.39
C LEU A 286 -6.56 -13.91 -7.58
N ARG A 287 -6.78 -13.28 -8.74
CA ARG A 287 -8.05 -12.64 -9.09
C ARG A 287 -9.22 -13.61 -9.01
N GLN A 288 -9.07 -14.80 -9.60
CA GLN A 288 -10.12 -15.81 -9.59
C GLN A 288 -10.35 -16.37 -8.17
N TRP A 289 -9.24 -16.63 -7.46
CA TRP A 289 -9.32 -17.15 -6.10
C TRP A 289 -9.97 -16.18 -5.13
N TRP A 290 -9.66 -14.87 -5.22
CA TRP A 290 -10.30 -13.86 -4.37
C TRP A 290 -11.82 -13.79 -4.55
N ASP A 291 -12.34 -14.09 -5.74
CA ASP A 291 -13.77 -14.12 -6.02
C ASP A 291 -14.41 -15.48 -5.71
N SER A 292 -13.60 -16.51 -5.41
CA SER A 292 -14.09 -17.82 -5.01
C SER A 292 -14.68 -17.82 -3.60
N PRO A 293 -15.52 -18.83 -3.25
CA PRO A 293 -16.00 -19.00 -1.88
C PRO A 293 -14.87 -19.13 -0.85
N GLU A 294 -13.78 -19.82 -1.20
CA GLU A 294 -12.60 -20.01 -0.35
C GLU A 294 -11.85 -18.69 -0.14
N GLY A 295 -11.62 -17.91 -1.19
CA GLY A 295 -10.97 -16.62 -1.09
C GLY A 295 -11.79 -15.61 -0.29
N ARG A 296 -13.11 -15.63 -0.43
CA ARG A 296 -14.02 -14.80 0.38
C ARG A 296 -14.02 -15.23 1.85
N ALA A 297 -14.02 -16.55 2.14
CA ALA A 297 -13.89 -17.05 3.50
C ALA A 297 -12.55 -16.65 4.10
N TYR A 298 -11.47 -16.84 3.35
CA TYR A 298 -10.14 -16.41 3.74
C TYR A 298 -10.11 -14.92 4.12
N ARG A 299 -10.66 -14.03 3.29
CA ARG A 299 -10.76 -12.60 3.61
C ARG A 299 -11.54 -12.33 4.88
N ARG A 300 -12.65 -13.02 5.08
CA ARG A 300 -13.50 -12.88 6.25
C ARG A 300 -12.78 -13.30 7.53
N ASP A 301 -12.07 -14.43 7.48
CA ASP A 301 -11.45 -15.05 8.65
C ASP A 301 -10.08 -14.44 8.98
N HIS A 302 -9.41 -13.85 7.98
CA HIS A 302 -8.02 -13.40 8.11
C HIS A 302 -7.85 -11.88 8.12
N TRP A 303 -8.94 -11.12 8.11
CA TRP A 303 -8.83 -9.67 7.99
C TRP A 303 -9.12 -8.92 9.29
N PHE A 304 -8.57 -9.38 10.38
CA PHE A 304 -8.48 -8.56 11.56
C PHE A 304 -7.12 -7.87 11.59
N ASN A 305 -7.11 -6.59 11.35
CA ASN A 305 -5.89 -5.80 11.33
C ASN A 305 -6.16 -4.51 12.11
N ILE A 306 -5.62 -4.41 13.31
CA ILE A 306 -5.60 -3.15 14.04
C ILE A 306 -4.33 -2.44 13.62
N MET A 307 -4.48 -1.50 12.72
CA MET A 307 -3.39 -0.61 12.39
C MET A 307 -3.37 0.56 13.36
N ARG A 308 -2.28 0.65 14.15
CA ARG A 308 -1.74 1.87 14.72
C ARG A 308 -2.49 2.48 15.89
N ARG A 309 -2.27 1.95 17.08
CA ARG A 309 -2.46 2.77 18.27
C ARG A 309 -1.15 3.42 18.69
N LYS A 310 -1.24 4.69 19.09
CA LYS A 310 -0.21 5.32 19.91
C LYS A 310 -0.14 4.59 21.25
N LEU A 311 1.06 4.40 21.75
CA LEU A 311 1.26 3.93 23.11
C LEU A 311 0.61 4.91 24.08
N LEU A 312 0.07 4.38 25.17
CA LEU A 312 -0.31 5.24 26.29
C LEU A 312 0.97 5.84 26.91
N PRO A 313 0.88 7.04 27.53
CA PRO A 313 2.05 7.73 28.08
C PRO A 313 2.87 6.92 29.11
N ASP A 314 2.24 5.92 29.73
CA ASP A 314 2.87 5.00 30.68
C ASP A 314 3.53 3.75 30.05
N GLY A 315 3.61 3.71 28.72
CA GLY A 315 4.13 2.58 27.98
C GLY A 315 3.18 1.39 27.85
N THR A 316 1.92 1.56 28.26
CA THR A 316 0.90 0.51 28.15
C THR A 316 0.31 0.47 26.75
N ILE A 317 0.18 -0.73 26.21
CA ILE A 317 -0.64 -1.04 25.04
C ILE A 317 -1.96 -1.62 25.54
N ARG A 318 -3.07 -1.10 25.02
CA ARG A 318 -4.38 -1.69 25.23
C ARG A 318 -5.16 -1.71 23.92
N VAL A 319 -5.65 -2.88 23.57
CA VAL A 319 -6.54 -3.10 22.42
C VAL A 319 -7.80 -3.76 22.93
N ASP A 320 -8.92 -3.09 22.80
CA ASP A 320 -10.20 -3.62 23.25
C ASP A 320 -10.84 -4.48 22.16
N ASP A 321 -11.57 -5.51 22.59
CA ASP A 321 -12.46 -6.32 21.77
C ASP A 321 -11.77 -7.07 20.61
N VAL A 322 -10.60 -7.65 20.87
CA VAL A 322 -9.89 -8.50 19.89
C VAL A 322 -10.64 -9.83 19.75
N PRO A 323 -11.16 -10.19 18.57
CA PRO A 323 -11.92 -11.42 18.36
C PRO A 323 -11.10 -12.69 18.68
N PRO A 324 -11.76 -13.86 18.89
CA PRO A 324 -11.05 -15.13 18.99
C PRO A 324 -10.18 -15.41 17.78
N GLY A 325 -8.98 -15.97 17.99
CA GLY A 325 -8.04 -16.26 16.90
C GLY A 325 -6.58 -16.20 17.32
N SER A 326 -5.70 -16.49 16.38
CA SER A 326 -4.25 -16.37 16.54
C SER A 326 -3.75 -15.08 15.94
N TYR A 327 -2.92 -14.37 16.68
CA TYR A 327 -2.49 -13.02 16.36
C TYR A 327 -0.99 -12.85 16.56
N ARG A 328 -0.48 -11.81 15.89
CA ARG A 328 0.87 -11.29 16.07
C ARG A 328 0.79 -9.81 16.42
N LEU A 329 1.28 -9.44 17.58
CA LEU A 329 1.55 -8.05 17.93
C LEU A 329 2.93 -7.69 17.40
N ARG A 330 3.00 -6.60 16.64
CA ARG A 330 4.26 -5.99 16.19
C ARG A 330 4.36 -4.59 16.74
N LEU A 331 5.53 -4.27 17.23
CA LEU A 331 5.87 -2.95 17.69
C LEU A 331 6.95 -2.37 16.77
N SER A 332 6.68 -1.21 16.19
CA SER A 332 7.59 -0.55 15.27
C SER A 332 7.66 0.95 15.55
N TYR A 333 8.80 1.58 15.30
CA TYR A 333 8.94 3.03 15.31
C TYR A 333 9.41 3.53 13.94
N SER A 334 9.12 4.79 13.63
CA SER A 334 9.67 5.45 12.45
C SER A 334 10.98 6.13 12.83
N ALA A 335 12.02 5.89 12.05
CA ALA A 335 13.31 6.55 12.24
C ALA A 335 13.26 8.04 11.82
N ASP A 336 12.25 8.44 11.02
CA ASP A 336 12.05 9.82 10.59
C ASP A 336 10.67 10.34 11.05
N PRO A 337 10.63 11.17 12.11
CA PRO A 337 9.38 11.72 12.61
C PRO A 337 8.73 12.76 11.68
N ILE A 338 9.45 13.28 10.69
CA ILE A 338 9.01 14.36 9.78
C ILE A 338 8.27 13.79 8.57
N ARG A 339 8.65 12.63 8.09
CA ARG A 339 8.00 11.97 6.95
C ARG A 339 6.78 11.17 7.31
N GLY A 340 5.85 11.69 8.00
CA GLY A 340 4.53 11.10 8.28
C GLY A 340 4.35 9.62 7.95
N VAL A 341 3.53 8.94 8.67
CA VAL A 341 3.22 7.49 8.70
C VAL A 341 2.95 6.78 7.33
N GLY A 342 3.53 7.23 6.23
CA GLY A 342 3.24 6.77 4.87
C GLY A 342 4.27 5.83 4.21
N SER A 343 5.54 5.93 4.52
CA SER A 343 6.55 5.12 3.84
C SER A 343 6.82 3.81 4.58
N VAL A 344 6.59 2.69 3.89
CA VAL A 344 6.80 1.33 4.42
C VAL A 344 8.29 1.06 4.73
N GLY A 345 9.21 1.85 4.16
CA GLY A 345 10.66 1.63 4.27
C GLY A 345 11.34 2.15 5.55
N ASP A 346 10.68 3.02 6.32
CA ASP A 346 11.32 3.71 7.46
C ASP A 346 10.88 3.16 8.82
N ARG A 347 10.17 2.04 8.84
CA ARG A 347 9.72 1.41 10.09
C ARG A 347 10.72 0.38 10.55
N ILE A 348 11.21 0.55 11.77
CA ILE A 348 12.04 -0.44 12.44
C ILE A 348 11.13 -1.23 13.38
N GLU A 349 10.88 -2.51 13.05
CA GLU A 349 10.23 -3.44 13.96
C GLU A 349 11.21 -3.81 15.08
N TYR A 350 10.83 -3.60 16.33
CA TYR A 350 11.72 -3.87 17.45
C TYR A 350 11.15 -4.84 18.50
N ALA A 351 9.87 -5.21 18.41
CA ALA A 351 9.32 -6.30 19.21
C ALA A 351 8.16 -6.99 18.50
N THR A 352 8.11 -8.30 18.57
CA THR A 352 7.03 -9.12 18.05
C THR A 352 6.62 -10.15 19.09
N LYS A 353 5.31 -10.34 19.27
CA LYS A 353 4.77 -11.39 20.13
C LYS A 353 3.58 -12.06 19.48
N GLN A 354 3.63 -13.39 19.36
CA GLN A 354 2.48 -14.21 18.96
C GLN A 354 1.63 -14.54 20.19
N PHE A 355 0.32 -14.54 20.02
CA PHE A 355 -0.63 -14.87 21.09
C PHE A 355 -1.95 -15.38 20.49
N THR A 356 -2.77 -16.01 21.34
CA THR A 356 -4.08 -16.53 20.94
C THR A 356 -5.14 -15.94 21.85
N ILE A 357 -6.24 -15.47 21.25
CA ILE A 357 -7.45 -15.09 21.95
C ILE A 357 -8.36 -16.32 22.00
N PRO A 358 -8.72 -16.80 23.20
CA PRO A 358 -9.62 -17.95 23.35
C PRO A 358 -11.02 -17.65 22.80
N GLU A 359 -11.74 -18.71 22.44
CA GLU A 359 -13.14 -18.63 22.08
C GLU A 359 -13.99 -18.05 23.22
N GLY A 360 -15.02 -17.32 22.82
CA GLY A 360 -15.95 -16.68 23.72
C GLY A 360 -15.50 -15.30 24.23
N ARG A 361 -16.50 -14.43 24.34
CA ARG A 361 -16.32 -13.07 24.84
C ARG A 361 -15.96 -13.05 26.33
N SER A 362 -15.04 -12.18 26.72
CA SER A 362 -14.76 -11.84 28.11
C SER A 362 -14.27 -10.41 28.24
N ASP A 363 -14.57 -9.77 29.37
CA ASP A 363 -13.99 -8.46 29.73
C ASP A 363 -12.62 -8.64 30.45
N GLU A 364 -12.22 -9.85 30.75
CA GLU A 364 -10.91 -10.18 31.31
C GLU A 364 -9.84 -10.03 30.23
N PRO A 365 -8.83 -9.19 30.42
CA PRO A 365 -7.80 -8.98 29.40
C PRO A 365 -6.88 -10.17 29.25
N VAL A 366 -6.45 -10.40 28.02
CA VAL A 366 -5.30 -11.26 27.73
C VAL A 366 -4.05 -10.40 27.93
N ASP A 367 -3.34 -10.68 29.03
CA ASP A 367 -2.11 -9.94 29.38
C ASP A 367 -0.90 -10.59 28.71
N LEU A 368 -0.28 -9.87 27.79
CA LEU A 368 0.93 -10.28 27.10
C LEU A 368 2.21 -10.01 27.92
N GLY A 369 2.06 -9.38 29.09
CA GLY A 369 3.17 -9.04 29.96
C GLY A 369 4.06 -7.92 29.40
N GLU A 370 5.31 -7.91 29.84
CA GLU A 370 6.30 -6.93 29.41
C GLU A 370 6.92 -7.33 28.07
N LEU A 371 6.85 -6.43 27.11
CA LEU A 371 7.51 -6.54 25.82
C LEU A 371 8.84 -5.79 25.95
N ARG A 372 9.94 -6.51 25.82
CA ARG A 372 11.27 -5.93 25.79
C ARG A 372 11.67 -5.72 24.34
N PRO A 373 11.78 -4.46 23.88
CA PRO A 373 12.33 -4.19 22.57
C PRO A 373 13.76 -4.75 22.54
N ALA A 374 13.97 -5.80 21.76
CA ALA A 374 15.31 -6.14 21.37
C ALA A 374 15.66 -5.18 20.23
N PRO A 375 16.66 -4.31 20.38
CA PRO A 375 17.17 -3.63 19.21
C PRO A 375 17.57 -4.75 18.24
N LYS A 376 16.79 -4.94 17.18
CA LYS A 376 17.30 -5.70 16.03
C LYS A 376 18.61 -5.01 15.71
N ALA A 377 19.71 -5.74 15.81
CA ALA A 377 21.02 -5.17 15.55
C ALA A 377 21.00 -4.71 14.08
N ALA A 378 20.50 -3.50 13.86
CA ALA A 378 20.57 -2.88 12.54
C ALA A 378 22.02 -2.97 12.11
N LEU A 379 22.26 -3.34 10.86
CA LEU A 379 23.60 -3.29 10.32
C LEU A 379 24.10 -1.86 10.52
N LYS A 380 25.00 -1.68 11.50
CA LYS A 380 25.53 -0.35 11.77
C LYS A 380 26.52 0.01 10.67
N ILE A 381 26.46 1.25 10.21
CA ILE A 381 27.54 1.82 9.39
C ILE A 381 28.87 1.63 10.16
N GLY A 382 29.89 1.07 9.48
CA GLY A 382 31.15 0.63 10.09
C GLY A 382 31.14 -0.79 10.68
N GLY A 383 29.95 -1.42 10.80
CA GLY A 383 29.86 -2.83 11.21
C GLY A 383 30.18 -3.78 10.07
N VAL A 384 30.59 -5.01 10.41
CA VAL A 384 30.92 -6.05 9.40
C VAL A 384 29.63 -6.52 8.71
N ALA A 385 29.63 -6.50 7.37
CA ALA A 385 28.53 -7.01 6.57
C ALA A 385 28.42 -8.54 6.74
N PRO A 386 27.21 -9.10 6.94
CA PRO A 386 27.02 -10.53 7.03
C PRO A 386 27.48 -11.26 5.76
N ALA A 387 28.25 -12.32 5.94
CA ALA A 387 28.66 -13.17 4.84
C ALA A 387 27.44 -13.92 4.25
N PHE A 388 27.46 -14.14 2.96
CA PHE A 388 26.45 -14.98 2.29
C PHE A 388 27.07 -15.82 1.19
N ASP A 389 26.37 -16.87 0.85
CA ASP A 389 26.65 -17.77 -0.27
C ASP A 389 25.30 -18.14 -0.90
N VAL A 390 24.99 -17.55 -2.07
CA VAL A 390 23.71 -17.68 -2.76
C VAL A 390 23.91 -18.27 -4.15
N GLU A 391 22.82 -18.84 -4.70
CA GLU A 391 22.84 -19.33 -6.07
C GLU A 391 22.78 -18.17 -7.06
N SER A 392 23.60 -18.21 -8.10
CA SER A 392 23.58 -17.20 -9.16
C SER A 392 22.46 -17.48 -10.17
N LEU A 393 21.74 -16.45 -10.60
CA LEU A 393 20.77 -16.55 -11.70
C LEU A 393 21.44 -16.90 -13.03
N GLY A 394 22.73 -16.60 -13.19
CA GLY A 394 23.55 -16.97 -14.35
C GLY A 394 24.18 -18.37 -14.27
N GLY A 395 23.98 -19.08 -13.16
CA GLY A 395 24.59 -20.37 -12.85
C GLY A 395 25.79 -20.25 -11.88
N GLY A 396 26.03 -21.31 -11.12
CA GLY A 396 27.04 -21.32 -10.07
C GLY A 396 26.57 -20.62 -8.78
N ARG A 397 27.51 -20.13 -7.99
CA ARG A 397 27.27 -19.47 -6.71
C ARG A 397 27.94 -18.10 -6.66
N ILE A 398 27.41 -17.23 -5.83
CA ILE A 398 27.94 -15.90 -5.55
C ILE A 398 28.10 -15.77 -4.04
N LYS A 399 29.28 -15.38 -3.62
CA LYS A 399 29.61 -15.11 -2.21
C LYS A 399 30.06 -13.68 -2.04
N LEU A 400 29.77 -13.08 -0.89
CA LEU A 400 30.28 -11.73 -0.60
C LEU A 400 31.83 -11.72 -0.61
N GLU A 401 32.47 -12.80 -0.17
CA GLU A 401 33.93 -12.92 -0.14
C GLU A 401 34.59 -12.83 -1.52
N ASP A 402 33.87 -13.15 -2.61
CA ASP A 402 34.36 -13.05 -4.00
C ASP A 402 34.65 -11.59 -4.40
N PHE A 403 34.11 -10.64 -3.66
CA PHE A 403 34.25 -9.19 -3.89
C PHE A 403 35.17 -8.50 -2.89
N LYS A 404 35.89 -9.26 -2.07
CA LYS A 404 36.81 -8.70 -1.07
C LYS A 404 37.82 -7.75 -1.72
N GLY A 405 38.04 -6.60 -1.07
CA GLY A 405 38.94 -5.55 -1.59
C GLY A 405 38.26 -4.57 -2.53
N LYS A 406 36.95 -4.71 -2.78
CA LYS A 406 36.15 -3.79 -3.60
C LYS A 406 35.06 -3.13 -2.77
N TYR A 407 34.61 -1.97 -3.21
CA TYR A 407 33.30 -1.45 -2.82
C TYR A 407 32.23 -2.25 -3.53
N VAL A 408 31.25 -2.77 -2.79
CA VAL A 408 30.18 -3.60 -3.34
C VAL A 408 28.83 -2.94 -3.09
N LEU A 409 28.13 -2.56 -4.15
CA LEU A 409 26.73 -2.13 -4.06
C LEU A 409 25.85 -3.37 -4.14
N ILE A 410 25.18 -3.69 -3.05
CA ILE A 410 24.21 -4.80 -2.97
C ILE A 410 22.81 -4.22 -3.07
N ASP A 411 22.03 -4.69 -4.05
CA ASP A 411 20.62 -4.33 -4.26
C ASP A 411 19.73 -5.54 -3.99
N PHE A 412 18.93 -5.47 -2.93
CA PHE A 412 17.84 -6.43 -2.67
C PHE A 412 16.59 -6.00 -3.43
N TRP A 413 16.14 -6.83 -4.35
CA TRP A 413 15.06 -6.51 -5.27
C TRP A 413 14.14 -7.69 -5.59
N ALA A 414 13.02 -7.44 -6.30
CA ALA A 414 12.17 -8.50 -6.82
C ALA A 414 11.42 -8.04 -8.08
N THR A 415 10.97 -8.98 -8.90
CA THR A 415 10.23 -8.67 -10.14
C THR A 415 8.84 -8.08 -9.89
N TRP A 416 8.25 -8.39 -8.77
CA TRP A 416 6.96 -7.84 -8.31
C TRP A 416 7.09 -6.46 -7.64
N CYS A 417 8.30 -5.98 -7.42
CA CYS A 417 8.58 -4.70 -6.77
C CYS A 417 8.61 -3.57 -7.82
N GLY A 418 7.51 -2.84 -7.97
CA GLY A 418 7.41 -1.70 -8.89
C GLY A 418 8.52 -0.66 -8.70
N PRO A 419 8.80 -0.17 -7.48
CA PRO A 419 9.92 0.76 -7.21
C PRO A 419 11.28 0.21 -7.61
N CYS A 420 11.55 -1.10 -7.40
CA CYS A 420 12.79 -1.72 -7.82
C CYS A 420 12.97 -1.63 -9.34
N ILE A 421 11.90 -1.91 -10.08
CA ILE A 421 11.91 -1.85 -11.54
C ILE A 421 12.13 -0.41 -12.05
N ALA A 422 11.54 0.56 -11.35
CA ALA A 422 11.72 1.99 -11.67
C ALA A 422 13.16 2.47 -11.42
N GLU A 423 13.90 1.85 -10.50
CA GLU A 423 15.28 2.22 -10.15
C GLU A 423 16.34 1.60 -11.10
N ILE A 424 15.99 0.56 -11.87
CA ILE A 424 16.91 -0.11 -12.81
C ILE A 424 17.59 0.85 -13.79
N PRO A 425 16.92 1.86 -14.41
CA PRO A 425 17.60 2.79 -15.31
C PRO A 425 18.73 3.57 -14.62
N GLU A 426 18.56 3.99 -13.38
CA GLU A 426 19.58 4.70 -12.62
C GLU A 426 20.73 3.78 -12.23
N LEU A 427 20.42 2.56 -11.80
CA LEU A 427 21.45 1.54 -11.53
C LEU A 427 22.26 1.19 -12.79
N LYS A 428 21.64 1.20 -13.97
CA LYS A 428 22.37 1.01 -15.23
C LYS A 428 23.31 2.16 -15.54
N LYS A 429 22.87 3.42 -15.36
CA LYS A 429 23.75 4.59 -15.50
C LYS A 429 24.94 4.50 -14.55
N LEU A 430 24.70 4.12 -13.32
CA LEU A 430 25.73 3.91 -12.31
C LEU A 430 26.72 2.81 -12.76
N HIS A 431 26.23 1.68 -13.24
CA HIS A 431 27.06 0.59 -13.76
C HIS A 431 27.85 1.02 -14.99
N ASP A 432 27.27 1.75 -15.91
CA ASP A 432 27.96 2.26 -17.11
C ASP A 432 29.12 3.21 -16.72
N ARG A 433 28.93 4.00 -15.66
CA ARG A 433 29.92 4.95 -15.15
C ARG A 433 31.04 4.28 -14.35
N PHE A 434 30.71 3.40 -13.43
CA PHE A 434 31.66 2.86 -12.42
C PHE A 434 31.92 1.37 -12.57
N GLY A 435 31.14 0.62 -13.34
CA GLY A 435 31.27 -0.83 -13.41
C GLY A 435 32.55 -1.36 -14.02
N LYS A 436 33.38 -0.49 -14.66
CA LYS A 436 34.71 -0.81 -15.16
C LYS A 436 35.83 -0.50 -14.16
N ASP A 437 35.54 0.17 -13.05
CA ASP A 437 36.52 0.43 -12.00
C ASP A 437 36.76 -0.87 -11.22
N GLU A 438 38.00 -1.34 -11.21
CA GLU A 438 38.36 -2.59 -10.54
C GLU A 438 38.10 -2.56 -9.02
N ARG A 439 37.98 -1.38 -8.42
CA ARG A 439 37.67 -1.17 -7.01
C ARG A 439 36.17 -1.26 -6.70
N PHE A 440 35.32 -1.41 -7.72
CA PHE A 440 33.86 -1.40 -7.54
C PHE A 440 33.21 -2.65 -8.12
N ALA A 441 32.11 -3.08 -7.52
CA ALA A 441 31.23 -4.12 -8.02
C ALA A 441 29.78 -3.83 -7.65
N MET A 442 28.85 -4.31 -8.49
CA MET A 442 27.42 -4.30 -8.20
C MET A 442 26.92 -5.74 -8.11
N LEU A 443 25.94 -5.98 -7.27
CA LEU A 443 25.31 -7.27 -7.05
C LEU A 443 23.81 -7.08 -6.77
N GLY A 444 22.93 -7.73 -7.56
CA GLY A 444 21.52 -7.83 -7.25
C GLY A 444 21.21 -9.11 -6.48
N LEU A 445 20.35 -9.04 -5.49
CA LEU A 445 19.89 -10.20 -4.71
C LEU A 445 18.36 -10.28 -4.82
N SER A 446 17.86 -11.25 -5.60
CA SER A 446 16.44 -11.40 -5.86
C SER A 446 15.71 -12.11 -4.71
N LEU A 447 14.58 -11.53 -4.29
CA LEU A 447 13.63 -12.06 -3.32
C LEU A 447 12.36 -12.63 -3.99
N ASP A 448 12.49 -13.07 -5.22
CA ASP A 448 11.40 -13.73 -5.94
C ASP A 448 11.16 -15.15 -5.44
N VAL A 449 9.94 -15.66 -5.63
CA VAL A 449 9.57 -17.05 -5.28
C VAL A 449 10.35 -18.07 -6.10
N GLY A 450 10.70 -17.73 -7.36
CA GLY A 450 11.41 -18.60 -8.30
C GLY A 450 12.46 -17.84 -9.10
N LYS A 451 13.40 -18.58 -9.71
CA LYS A 451 14.55 -18.03 -10.43
C LYS A 451 14.24 -17.56 -11.85
N ASP A 452 13.17 -18.05 -12.45
CA ASP A 452 12.89 -17.83 -13.88
C ASP A 452 12.44 -16.39 -14.14
N ALA A 453 11.57 -15.86 -13.28
CA ALA A 453 11.08 -14.48 -13.39
C ALA A 453 12.22 -13.43 -13.29
N PRO A 454 13.07 -13.42 -12.24
CA PRO A 454 14.16 -12.45 -12.15
C PRO A 454 15.23 -12.68 -13.23
N ARG A 455 15.50 -13.92 -13.65
CA ARG A 455 16.40 -14.20 -14.78
C ARG A 455 15.90 -13.58 -16.08
N LYS A 456 14.63 -13.78 -16.40
CA LYS A 456 13.98 -13.24 -17.58
C LYS A 456 13.98 -11.71 -17.56
N LEU A 457 13.55 -11.10 -16.45
CA LEU A 457 13.51 -9.65 -16.32
C LEU A 457 14.92 -9.02 -16.41
N ALA A 458 15.92 -9.62 -15.75
CA ALA A 458 17.30 -9.15 -15.83
C ALA A 458 17.81 -9.13 -17.28
N ALA A 459 17.50 -10.16 -18.06
CA ALA A 459 17.84 -10.23 -19.49
C ALA A 459 17.07 -9.16 -20.30
N GLU A 460 15.75 -9.03 -20.11
CA GLU A 460 14.91 -8.06 -20.82
C GLU A 460 15.32 -6.61 -20.52
N LYS A 461 15.68 -6.30 -19.27
CA LYS A 461 16.14 -4.97 -18.87
C LYS A 461 17.62 -4.72 -19.15
N GLY A 462 18.37 -5.73 -19.60
CA GLY A 462 19.80 -5.63 -19.87
C GLY A 462 20.61 -5.31 -18.59
N ILE A 463 20.31 -6.00 -17.50
CA ILE A 463 21.07 -5.90 -16.25
C ILE A 463 22.39 -6.65 -16.43
N ALA A 464 23.51 -5.94 -16.42
CA ALA A 464 24.82 -6.50 -16.76
C ALA A 464 25.63 -7.00 -15.55
N TRP A 465 25.23 -6.66 -14.33
CA TRP A 465 25.92 -7.08 -13.11
C TRP A 465 25.37 -8.40 -12.55
N PRO A 466 26.16 -9.14 -11.76
CA PRO A 466 25.79 -10.43 -11.19
C PRO A 466 24.48 -10.36 -10.41
N GLN A 467 23.67 -11.42 -10.56
CA GLN A 467 22.37 -11.56 -9.91
C GLN A 467 22.35 -12.85 -9.08
N GLY A 468 22.17 -12.72 -7.77
CA GLY A 468 21.99 -13.83 -6.85
C GLY A 468 20.50 -14.08 -6.56
N PHE A 469 20.17 -15.30 -6.21
CA PHE A 469 18.83 -15.71 -5.81
C PHE A 469 18.79 -16.02 -4.31
N VAL A 470 17.99 -15.27 -3.57
CA VAL A 470 17.77 -15.46 -2.13
C VAL A 470 16.51 -16.27 -1.88
N GLY A 471 15.48 -16.07 -2.69
CA GLY A 471 14.17 -16.69 -2.53
C GLY A 471 13.19 -15.77 -1.78
N ASP A 472 11.94 -16.25 -1.66
CA ASP A 472 10.84 -15.50 -1.07
C ASP A 472 10.96 -15.47 0.46
N TRP A 473 11.63 -14.46 0.98
CA TRP A 473 11.79 -14.18 2.42
C TRP A 473 12.07 -15.42 3.30
N PRO A 474 13.08 -16.25 2.99
CA PRO A 474 13.33 -17.47 3.75
C PRO A 474 13.79 -17.15 5.19
N LYS A 475 13.26 -17.89 6.17
CA LYS A 475 13.74 -17.78 7.56
C LYS A 475 15.22 -18.15 7.63
N GLY A 476 16.03 -17.34 8.32
CA GLY A 476 17.49 -17.50 8.38
C GLY A 476 18.21 -17.16 7.07
N GLY A 477 17.52 -16.52 6.11
CA GLY A 477 18.10 -16.14 4.84
C GLY A 477 18.98 -14.89 4.90
N VAL A 478 19.61 -14.59 3.77
CA VAL A 478 20.50 -13.42 3.62
C VAL A 478 19.76 -12.12 3.96
N GLN A 479 18.53 -11.97 3.50
CA GLN A 479 17.71 -10.79 3.76
C GLN A 479 17.47 -10.57 5.27
N GLU A 480 17.34 -11.65 6.06
CA GLU A 480 17.18 -11.55 7.51
C GLU A 480 18.48 -11.11 8.19
N SER A 481 19.63 -11.64 7.74
CA SER A 481 20.93 -11.24 8.28
C SER A 481 21.30 -9.79 7.94
N TYR A 482 20.80 -9.28 6.79
CA TYR A 482 20.92 -7.88 6.38
C TYR A 482 19.78 -7.00 6.89
N HIS A 483 18.86 -7.55 7.68
CA HIS A 483 17.66 -6.84 8.19
C HIS A 483 16.84 -6.17 7.09
N VAL A 484 16.76 -6.80 5.92
CA VAL A 484 15.93 -6.34 4.81
C VAL A 484 14.48 -6.68 5.13
N GLU A 485 13.64 -5.68 5.31
CA GLU A 485 12.22 -5.82 5.62
C GLU A 485 11.31 -5.46 4.43
N ALA A 486 11.86 -4.74 3.47
CA ALA A 486 11.18 -4.33 2.24
C ALA A 486 12.19 -4.21 1.10
N VAL A 487 11.71 -4.23 -0.14
CA VAL A 487 12.50 -3.96 -1.34
C VAL A 487 11.95 -2.72 -2.08
N PRO A 488 12.83 -1.95 -2.74
CA PRO A 488 14.27 -2.11 -2.82
C PRO A 488 14.98 -1.80 -1.50
N THR A 489 16.12 -2.45 -1.21
CA THR A 489 17.01 -2.05 -0.11
C THR A 489 18.45 -2.18 -0.59
N LEU A 490 19.19 -1.07 -0.53
CA LEU A 490 20.54 -1.01 -1.04
C LEU A 490 21.56 -0.80 0.08
N PHE A 491 22.68 -1.52 -0.02
CA PHE A 491 23.85 -1.40 0.87
C PHE A 491 25.10 -1.13 0.06
N LEU A 492 25.94 -0.24 0.52
CA LEU A 492 27.32 -0.08 0.03
C LEU A 492 28.28 -0.68 1.05
N ILE A 493 29.02 -1.71 0.64
CA ILE A 493 30.01 -2.39 1.47
C ILE A 493 31.39 -1.90 1.08
N ALA A 494 32.23 -1.60 2.06
CA ALA A 494 33.59 -1.15 1.87
C ALA A 494 34.55 -2.33 1.58
N PRO A 495 35.77 -2.08 1.04
CA PRO A 495 36.76 -3.12 0.69
C PRO A 495 37.18 -4.02 1.87
N ASP A 496 37.07 -3.55 3.08
CA ASP A 496 37.36 -4.30 4.32
C ASP A 496 36.19 -5.16 4.79
N GLY A 497 35.05 -5.13 4.07
CA GLY A 497 33.84 -5.87 4.39
C GLY A 497 32.91 -5.15 5.37
N THR A 498 33.13 -3.88 5.70
CA THR A 498 32.24 -3.11 6.56
C THR A 498 31.14 -2.40 5.77
N VAL A 499 30.00 -2.16 6.40
CA VAL A 499 28.89 -1.39 5.83
C VAL A 499 29.27 0.08 5.75
N LYS A 500 29.39 0.63 4.55
CA LYS A 500 29.73 2.04 4.32
C LYS A 500 28.49 2.93 4.28
N ALA A 501 27.39 2.43 3.66
CA ALA A 501 26.11 3.11 3.59
C ALA A 501 24.98 2.09 3.43
N GLN A 502 23.77 2.48 3.79
CA GLN A 502 22.58 1.65 3.70
C GLN A 502 21.35 2.51 3.37
N ASN A 503 20.25 1.86 2.91
CA ASN A 503 18.99 2.51 2.57
C ASN A 503 19.14 3.62 1.51
N LEU A 504 20.09 3.45 0.61
CA LEU A 504 20.33 4.39 -0.50
C LEU A 504 19.17 4.39 -1.48
N ARG A 505 18.83 5.58 -2.04
CA ARG A 505 17.77 5.76 -3.05
C ARG A 505 18.15 6.87 -4.04
N GLY A 506 17.70 6.69 -5.30
CA GLY A 506 17.84 7.71 -6.33
C GLY A 506 19.27 8.27 -6.43
N GLU A 507 19.42 9.59 -6.44
CA GLU A 507 20.71 10.25 -6.58
C GLU A 507 21.70 9.96 -5.44
N ALA A 508 21.21 9.63 -4.25
CA ALA A 508 22.08 9.27 -3.12
C ALA A 508 22.90 7.99 -3.39
N ILE A 509 22.45 7.11 -4.27
CA ILE A 509 23.19 5.89 -4.67
C ILE A 509 24.47 6.30 -5.38
N GLU A 510 24.36 7.13 -6.41
CA GLU A 510 25.51 7.59 -7.19
C GLU A 510 26.46 8.44 -6.34
N ALA A 511 25.93 9.33 -5.52
CA ALA A 511 26.72 10.18 -4.63
C ALA A 511 27.57 9.34 -3.65
N ALA A 512 26.96 8.31 -3.03
CA ALA A 512 27.67 7.43 -2.09
C ALA A 512 28.80 6.63 -2.77
N VAL A 513 28.55 6.09 -3.96
CA VAL A 513 29.56 5.35 -4.75
C VAL A 513 30.67 6.27 -5.22
N ALA A 514 30.35 7.45 -5.75
CA ALA A 514 31.33 8.43 -6.19
C ALA A 514 32.22 8.90 -5.05
N GLN A 515 31.62 9.19 -3.87
CA GLN A 515 32.36 9.57 -2.68
C GLN A 515 33.30 8.45 -2.21
N ALA A 516 32.82 7.20 -2.20
CA ALA A 516 33.62 6.05 -1.80
C ALA A 516 34.84 5.85 -2.71
N LEU A 517 34.67 5.96 -4.02
CA LEU A 517 35.74 5.79 -5.01
C LEU A 517 36.69 6.98 -5.13
N SER A 518 36.29 8.17 -4.66
CA SER A 518 37.17 9.37 -4.61
C SER A 518 38.14 9.37 -3.43
N SER A 519 37.86 8.52 -2.42
CA SER A 519 38.80 8.35 -1.28
C SER A 519 39.95 7.45 -1.70
N PRO A 520 41.22 7.86 -1.37
CA PRO A 520 42.41 7.11 -1.75
C PRO A 520 42.50 5.73 -1.09
#